data_8bc168d474085929fd70833c221c055c
#
_entry.id   8bc168d474085929fd70833c221c055c
#
_cell.length_a   1.000
_cell.length_b   1.000
_cell.length_c   1.000
_cell.angle_alpha   90.00
_cell.angle_beta   90.00
_cell.angle_gamma   90.00
#
_symmetry.space_group_name_H-M   'P 1'
#
loop_
_entity.id
_entity.type
_entity.pdbx_description
1 polymer ?
#
loop_
_entity_poly.entity_id
_entity_poly.type
_entity_poly.pdbx_seq_one_letter_code
_entity_poly.pdbx_strand_id
1 'polypeptide(L)'
;MNVKTEIDLYNYQRGAIDKIFERFEDCPNDYHLLYQLPTGGGKTIIFSEIVRQYLKLKKKKVVVLTHRIELCNQTSKVLSDFGVLNKVINSKASLDDQHKYSCFVAMVETLNNRLLDDKLDISDVGLVIIDEAHYNSFTKLLKFFSTSFIIGVTATPLSSNINLPMTDNYDDLIVGESISELIKNKFLAKANLYTYNVGLTSLIVGANGDYTVKSSEELYTNNDMLSKLLLAYEERCLNKKTLIFNNGINTSLIVYDTFKKAGFNIRHLDNTATKKQRFETLRWFKETPDAILTSVSILTTGFDEPTVKCIMINRATKSLTLYYQMIGRGSRLLKNKDTFEVIDLGNNFYRFGDWGSDIDWHKIFRNPMNYLDSIQS
;
A
#
# COMPACT_ATOMS: atom_id res chain seq x y z
N MET A 1 11.66 -10.86 -31.73
CA MET A 1 11.34 -10.30 -30.41
C MET A 1 11.50 -11.41 -29.40
N ASN A 2 12.56 -11.38 -28.58
CA ASN A 2 12.78 -12.39 -27.55
C ASN A 2 11.70 -12.23 -26.48
N VAL A 3 10.75 -13.17 -26.46
CA VAL A 3 9.84 -13.37 -25.34
C VAL A 3 10.73 -13.67 -24.13
N LYS A 4 10.86 -12.73 -23.21
CA LYS A 4 11.50 -12.98 -21.93
C LYS A 4 10.74 -14.10 -21.24
N THR A 5 11.44 -15.20 -21.13
CA THR A 5 11.12 -16.42 -20.41
C THR A 5 10.51 -16.17 -19.03
N GLU A 6 9.71 -17.15 -18.63
CA GLU A 6 9.05 -17.33 -17.35
C GLU A 6 9.60 -16.47 -16.21
N ILE A 7 8.77 -15.57 -15.69
CA ILE A 7 9.09 -14.83 -14.47
C ILE A 7 9.19 -15.86 -13.36
N ASP A 8 10.36 -15.93 -12.74
CA ASP A 8 10.62 -16.90 -11.68
C ASP A 8 9.87 -16.48 -10.40
N LEU A 9 8.77 -17.15 -10.14
CA LEU A 9 7.95 -16.95 -8.95
C LEU A 9 8.55 -17.72 -7.75
N TYR A 10 8.53 -17.10 -6.60
CA TYR A 10 8.84 -17.80 -5.35
C TYR A 10 7.80 -18.88 -5.02
N ASN A 11 8.18 -19.90 -4.26
CA ASN A 11 7.28 -21.00 -3.93
C ASN A 11 5.99 -20.55 -3.23
N TYR A 12 6.08 -19.58 -2.31
CA TYR A 12 4.90 -19.06 -1.64
C TYR A 12 3.96 -18.32 -2.59
N GLN A 13 4.51 -17.68 -3.64
CA GLN A 13 3.71 -17.00 -4.66
C GLN A 13 2.97 -18.03 -5.52
N ARG A 14 3.64 -19.11 -5.92
CA ARG A 14 3.01 -20.23 -6.65
C ARG A 14 1.90 -20.85 -5.82
N GLY A 15 2.17 -21.21 -4.57
CA GLY A 15 1.16 -21.78 -3.68
C GLY A 15 -0.05 -20.85 -3.42
N ALA A 16 0.17 -19.53 -3.39
CA ALA A 16 -0.94 -18.58 -3.29
C ALA A 16 -1.78 -18.55 -4.57
N ILE A 17 -1.15 -18.58 -5.74
CA ILE A 17 -1.82 -18.63 -7.04
C ILE A 17 -2.64 -19.90 -7.16
N ASP A 18 -2.08 -21.05 -6.81
CA ASP A 18 -2.76 -22.35 -6.86
C ASP A 18 -4.03 -22.34 -5.99
N LYS A 19 -3.94 -21.88 -4.74
CA LYS A 19 -5.10 -21.72 -3.83
C LYS A 19 -6.18 -20.79 -4.40
N ILE A 20 -5.80 -19.73 -5.10
CA ILE A 20 -6.75 -18.80 -5.72
C ILE A 20 -7.41 -19.49 -6.94
N PHE A 21 -6.67 -20.24 -7.73
CA PHE A 21 -7.24 -21.00 -8.86
C PHE A 21 -8.18 -22.11 -8.40
N GLU A 22 -7.92 -22.80 -7.28
CA GLU A 22 -8.87 -23.72 -6.66
C GLU A 22 -10.23 -23.03 -6.40
N ARG A 23 -10.24 -21.77 -5.93
CA ARG A 23 -11.49 -21.01 -5.76
C ARG A 23 -12.20 -20.70 -7.07
N PHE A 24 -11.46 -20.52 -8.19
CA PHE A 24 -12.08 -20.35 -9.51
C PHE A 24 -12.81 -21.61 -10.00
N GLU A 25 -12.38 -22.77 -9.55
CA GLU A 25 -12.99 -24.06 -9.93
C GLU A 25 -14.17 -24.42 -9.02
N ASP A 26 -14.05 -24.13 -7.72
CA ASP A 26 -14.98 -24.55 -6.69
C ASP A 26 -16.13 -23.57 -6.43
N CYS A 27 -15.94 -22.27 -6.77
CA CYS A 27 -16.88 -21.19 -6.42
C CYS A 27 -17.61 -20.65 -7.66
N PRO A 28 -18.80 -20.03 -7.48
CA PRO A 28 -19.56 -19.41 -8.57
C PRO A 28 -18.79 -18.20 -9.18
N ASN A 29 -19.18 -17.80 -10.39
CA ASN A 29 -18.49 -16.72 -11.12
C ASN A 29 -18.62 -15.34 -10.46
N ASP A 30 -19.59 -15.12 -9.61
CA ASP A 30 -19.83 -13.89 -8.84
C ASP A 30 -19.24 -13.93 -7.43
N TYR A 31 -18.29 -14.84 -7.18
CA TYR A 31 -17.62 -14.98 -5.89
C TYR A 31 -16.59 -13.88 -5.66
N HIS A 32 -16.55 -13.35 -4.46
CA HIS A 32 -15.63 -12.28 -4.06
C HIS A 32 -14.60 -12.81 -3.05
N LEU A 33 -13.37 -12.94 -3.49
CA LEU A 33 -12.25 -13.41 -2.69
C LEU A 33 -11.36 -12.27 -2.23
N LEU A 34 -11.01 -12.23 -0.96
CA LEU A 34 -9.97 -11.33 -0.45
C LEU A 34 -8.65 -12.11 -0.28
N TYR A 35 -7.56 -11.56 -0.80
CA TYR A 35 -6.22 -12.09 -0.61
C TYR A 35 -5.36 -11.13 0.20
N GLN A 36 -4.88 -11.59 1.35
CA GLN A 36 -3.97 -10.83 2.21
C GLN A 36 -2.52 -11.25 1.95
N LEU A 37 -1.65 -10.26 1.74
CA LEU A 37 -0.19 -10.46 1.74
C LEU A 37 0.49 -9.16 2.19
N PRO A 38 1.50 -9.20 3.07
CA PRO A 38 2.19 -8.01 3.57
C PRO A 38 2.72 -7.09 2.47
N THR A 39 2.88 -5.80 2.83
CA THR A 39 3.59 -4.85 1.95
C THR A 39 5.00 -5.38 1.69
N GLY A 40 5.40 -5.42 0.43
CA GLY A 40 6.68 -6.00 0.05
C GLY A 40 6.65 -7.47 -0.35
N GLY A 41 5.59 -8.21 -0.02
CA GLY A 41 5.45 -9.62 -0.36
C GLY A 41 5.17 -9.93 -1.84
N GLY A 42 5.05 -8.92 -2.71
CA GLY A 42 4.90 -9.14 -4.16
C GLY A 42 3.45 -9.32 -4.63
N LYS A 43 2.47 -8.69 -3.98
CA LYS A 43 1.05 -8.71 -4.39
C LYS A 43 0.85 -8.49 -5.89
N THR A 44 1.51 -7.45 -6.44
CA THR A 44 1.40 -7.10 -7.87
C THR A 44 1.92 -8.21 -8.79
N ILE A 45 2.97 -8.92 -8.39
CA ILE A 45 3.52 -10.07 -9.11
C ILE A 45 2.50 -11.21 -9.14
N ILE A 46 1.93 -11.54 -7.96
CA ILE A 46 0.95 -12.63 -7.83
C ILE A 46 -0.28 -12.35 -8.69
N PHE A 47 -0.91 -11.19 -8.54
CA PHE A 47 -2.11 -10.93 -9.33
C PHE A 47 -1.83 -10.74 -10.83
N SER A 48 -0.64 -10.26 -11.23
CA SER A 48 -0.28 -10.20 -12.65
C SER A 48 -0.13 -11.59 -13.27
N GLU A 49 0.40 -12.54 -12.52
CA GLU A 49 0.45 -13.93 -12.95
C GLU A 49 -0.96 -14.56 -13.02
N ILE A 50 -1.81 -14.28 -12.02
CA ILE A 50 -3.22 -14.71 -12.06
C ILE A 50 -3.92 -14.18 -13.32
N VAL A 51 -3.77 -12.89 -13.63
CA VAL A 51 -4.33 -12.27 -14.84
C VAL A 51 -3.81 -12.98 -16.10
N ARG A 52 -2.49 -13.23 -16.18
CA ARG A 52 -1.86 -13.91 -17.31
C ARG A 52 -2.43 -15.31 -17.52
N GLN A 53 -2.54 -16.12 -16.45
CA GLN A 53 -3.08 -17.47 -16.52
C GLN A 53 -4.58 -17.46 -16.83
N TYR A 54 -5.34 -16.57 -16.17
CA TYR A 54 -6.78 -16.44 -16.41
C TYR A 54 -7.10 -16.14 -17.88
N LEU A 55 -6.41 -15.16 -18.48
CA LEU A 55 -6.59 -14.82 -19.89
C LEU A 55 -6.25 -15.97 -20.86
N LYS A 56 -5.34 -16.86 -20.46
CA LYS A 56 -5.05 -18.08 -21.25
C LYS A 56 -6.12 -19.15 -21.12
N LEU A 57 -6.69 -19.31 -19.93
CA LEU A 57 -7.67 -20.37 -19.63
C LEU A 57 -9.09 -19.96 -20.01
N LYS A 58 -9.45 -18.69 -19.77
CA LYS A 58 -10.80 -18.16 -19.99
C LYS A 58 -10.72 -17.07 -21.05
N LYS A 59 -11.61 -17.11 -22.04
CA LYS A 59 -11.68 -16.10 -23.11
C LYS A 59 -12.51 -14.87 -22.70
N LYS A 60 -12.32 -14.38 -21.46
CA LYS A 60 -13.05 -13.25 -20.90
C LYS A 60 -12.09 -12.11 -20.55
N LYS A 61 -12.60 -10.88 -20.53
CA LYS A 61 -11.82 -9.69 -20.17
C LYS A 61 -11.49 -9.67 -18.67
N VAL A 62 -10.42 -8.95 -18.34
CA VAL A 62 -9.98 -8.68 -16.95
C VAL A 62 -9.91 -7.19 -16.73
N VAL A 63 -10.36 -6.75 -15.55
CA VAL A 63 -10.20 -5.37 -15.08
C VAL A 63 -9.36 -5.36 -13.81
N VAL A 64 -8.33 -4.50 -13.77
CA VAL A 64 -7.52 -4.27 -12.58
C VAL A 64 -7.80 -2.85 -12.08
N LEU A 65 -8.30 -2.75 -10.86
CA LEU A 65 -8.67 -1.49 -10.21
C LEU A 65 -7.58 -1.05 -9.24
N THR A 66 -7.23 0.22 -9.30
CA THR A 66 -6.30 0.86 -8.36
C THR A 66 -6.86 2.19 -7.87
N HIS A 67 -6.27 2.75 -6.81
CA HIS A 67 -6.72 4.02 -6.23
C HIS A 67 -5.92 5.24 -6.70
N ARG A 68 -4.79 5.04 -7.40
CA ARG A 68 -3.90 6.11 -7.84
C ARG A 68 -3.38 5.87 -9.25
N ILE A 69 -3.20 6.95 -10.00
CA ILE A 69 -2.72 6.86 -11.39
C ILE A 69 -1.29 6.29 -11.49
N GLU A 70 -0.46 6.56 -10.49
CA GLU A 70 0.90 6.01 -10.45
C GLU A 70 0.86 4.48 -10.31
N LEU A 71 -0.07 3.96 -9.50
CA LEU A 71 -0.30 2.51 -9.37
C LEU A 71 -0.82 1.92 -10.68
N CYS A 72 -1.74 2.60 -11.39
CA CYS A 72 -2.19 2.15 -12.71
C CYS A 72 -1.01 1.94 -13.66
N ASN A 73 -0.09 2.91 -13.73
CA ASN A 73 1.07 2.84 -14.62
C ASN A 73 2.06 1.74 -14.20
N GLN A 74 2.30 1.58 -12.89
CA GLN A 74 3.17 0.52 -12.36
C GLN A 74 2.56 -0.87 -12.65
N THR A 75 1.29 -1.05 -12.35
CA THR A 75 0.56 -2.30 -12.62
C THR A 75 0.54 -2.64 -14.09
N SER A 76 0.23 -1.66 -14.96
CA SER A 76 0.27 -1.83 -16.42
C SER A 76 1.64 -2.29 -16.92
N LYS A 77 2.71 -1.71 -16.36
CA LYS A 77 4.09 -2.10 -16.71
C LYS A 77 4.36 -3.55 -16.28
N VAL A 78 4.03 -3.91 -15.03
CA VAL A 78 4.24 -5.28 -14.55
C VAL A 78 3.44 -6.29 -15.38
N LEU A 79 2.17 -6.01 -15.69
CA LEU A 79 1.36 -6.85 -16.59
C LEU A 79 2.01 -7.02 -17.95
N SER A 80 2.58 -5.94 -18.52
CA SER A 80 3.32 -6.01 -19.80
C SER A 80 4.59 -6.85 -19.70
N ASP A 81 5.31 -6.78 -18.56
CA ASP A 81 6.48 -7.62 -18.29
C ASP A 81 6.09 -9.12 -18.20
N PHE A 82 4.85 -9.43 -17.78
CA PHE A 82 4.24 -10.76 -17.81
C PHE A 82 3.66 -11.15 -19.19
N GLY A 83 3.84 -10.32 -20.20
CA GLY A 83 3.32 -10.56 -21.55
C GLY A 83 1.81 -10.36 -21.69
N VAL A 84 1.16 -9.67 -20.75
CA VAL A 84 -0.25 -9.32 -20.81
C VAL A 84 -0.43 -8.01 -21.56
N LEU A 85 -1.06 -8.07 -22.74
CA LEU A 85 -1.45 -6.88 -23.47
C LEU A 85 -2.58 -6.17 -22.71
N ASN A 86 -2.30 -4.96 -22.19
CA ASN A 86 -3.22 -4.24 -21.34
C ASN A 86 -3.34 -2.77 -21.72
N LYS A 87 -4.46 -2.12 -21.35
CA LYS A 87 -4.72 -0.71 -21.58
C LYS A 87 -5.06 0.02 -20.31
N VAL A 88 -4.37 1.14 -20.06
CA VAL A 88 -4.70 2.02 -18.94
C VAL A 88 -5.86 2.93 -19.33
N ILE A 89 -6.95 2.86 -18.56
CA ILE A 89 -8.13 3.72 -18.71
C ILE A 89 -7.95 4.94 -17.81
N ASN A 90 -7.72 6.08 -18.42
CA ASN A 90 -7.66 7.39 -17.79
C ASN A 90 -8.65 8.37 -18.46
N SER A 91 -8.76 9.58 -17.94
CA SER A 91 -9.72 10.58 -18.45
C SER A 91 -9.47 11.00 -19.92
N LYS A 92 -8.25 10.78 -20.43
CA LYS A 92 -7.83 11.15 -21.79
C LYS A 92 -7.67 9.95 -22.73
N ALA A 93 -7.83 8.72 -22.25
CA ALA A 93 -7.65 7.53 -23.06
C ALA A 93 -8.72 7.48 -24.16
N SER A 94 -8.30 7.34 -25.43
CA SER A 94 -9.20 6.91 -26.51
C SER A 94 -9.60 5.45 -26.26
N LEU A 95 -10.86 5.14 -26.52
CA LEU A 95 -11.42 3.79 -26.41
C LEU A 95 -11.69 3.15 -27.79
N ASP A 96 -11.34 3.82 -28.89
CA ASP A 96 -11.60 3.34 -30.27
C ASP A 96 -10.93 1.99 -30.54
N ASP A 97 -9.81 1.72 -29.90
CA ASP A 97 -9.04 0.48 -30.03
C ASP A 97 -9.26 -0.51 -28.87
N GLN A 98 -10.29 -0.30 -28.02
CA GLN A 98 -10.54 -1.14 -26.84
C GLN A 98 -10.70 -2.63 -27.17
N HIS A 99 -11.23 -2.96 -28.35
CA HIS A 99 -11.42 -4.34 -28.81
C HIS A 99 -10.10 -5.14 -28.95
N LYS A 100 -8.94 -4.45 -29.00
CA LYS A 100 -7.61 -5.10 -29.09
C LYS A 100 -7.12 -5.63 -27.73
N TYR A 101 -7.77 -5.23 -26.64
CA TYR A 101 -7.30 -5.52 -25.28
C TYR A 101 -8.27 -6.42 -24.54
N SER A 102 -7.71 -7.39 -23.85
CA SER A 102 -8.45 -8.25 -22.93
C SER A 102 -8.18 -7.92 -21.45
N CYS A 103 -7.26 -6.97 -21.17
CA CYS A 103 -6.96 -6.50 -19.83
C CYS A 103 -7.00 -4.98 -19.78
N PHE A 104 -7.69 -4.44 -18.78
CA PHE A 104 -7.80 -3.01 -18.54
C PHE A 104 -7.34 -2.66 -17.14
N VAL A 105 -6.52 -1.61 -17.00
CA VAL A 105 -6.08 -1.09 -15.71
C VAL A 105 -6.68 0.29 -15.52
N ALA A 106 -7.40 0.51 -14.44
CA ALA A 106 -8.13 1.76 -14.24
C ALA A 106 -8.11 2.23 -12.79
N MET A 107 -8.24 3.54 -12.59
CA MET A 107 -8.65 4.08 -11.30
C MET A 107 -10.15 3.88 -11.10
N VAL A 108 -10.56 3.56 -9.88
CA VAL A 108 -11.96 3.36 -9.49
C VAL A 108 -12.86 4.51 -9.97
N GLU A 109 -12.49 5.76 -9.65
CA GLU A 109 -13.28 6.92 -10.05
C GLU A 109 -13.37 7.12 -11.55
N THR A 110 -12.25 6.93 -12.24
CA THR A 110 -12.21 7.10 -13.71
C THR A 110 -13.05 6.04 -14.40
N LEU A 111 -12.94 4.78 -13.95
CA LEU A 111 -13.73 3.70 -14.51
C LEU A 111 -15.22 3.93 -14.29
N ASN A 112 -15.63 4.29 -13.08
CA ASN A 112 -17.03 4.58 -12.78
C ASN A 112 -17.63 5.64 -13.72
N ASN A 113 -16.91 6.73 -13.94
CA ASN A 113 -17.38 7.79 -14.86
C ASN A 113 -17.47 7.31 -16.30
N ARG A 114 -16.48 6.51 -16.77
CA ARG A 114 -16.48 5.96 -18.14
C ARG A 114 -17.60 4.96 -18.38
N LEU A 115 -17.97 4.18 -17.36
CA LEU A 115 -19.08 3.23 -17.44
C LEU A 115 -20.43 3.93 -17.41
N LEU A 116 -20.58 4.98 -16.61
CA LEU A 116 -21.81 5.79 -16.59
C LEU A 116 -22.05 6.53 -17.92
N ASP A 117 -20.98 6.85 -18.66
CA ASP A 117 -21.03 7.51 -19.96
C ASP A 117 -21.23 6.53 -21.13
N ASP A 118 -21.39 5.22 -20.89
CA ASP A 118 -21.48 4.14 -21.88
C ASP A 118 -20.33 4.13 -22.91
N LYS A 119 -19.15 4.61 -22.51
CA LYS A 119 -17.99 4.75 -23.41
C LYS A 119 -17.07 3.52 -23.44
N LEU A 120 -17.22 2.62 -22.45
CA LEU A 120 -16.36 1.44 -22.32
C LEU A 120 -17.20 0.17 -22.30
N ASP A 121 -16.92 -0.74 -23.23
CA ASP A 121 -17.52 -2.06 -23.25
C ASP A 121 -16.80 -3.02 -22.29
N ILE A 122 -17.47 -3.36 -21.20
CA ILE A 122 -17.05 -4.34 -20.20
C ILE A 122 -18.02 -5.52 -20.10
N SER A 123 -18.87 -5.72 -21.09
CA SER A 123 -19.94 -6.72 -21.06
C SER A 123 -19.45 -8.16 -20.87
N ASP A 124 -18.16 -8.43 -21.11
CA ASP A 124 -17.56 -9.76 -21.02
C ASP A 124 -16.39 -9.82 -20.01
N VAL A 125 -16.46 -9.03 -18.94
CA VAL A 125 -15.47 -9.09 -17.87
C VAL A 125 -15.78 -10.29 -16.98
N GLY A 126 -14.83 -11.22 -16.85
CA GLY A 126 -14.98 -12.40 -16.00
C GLY A 126 -14.13 -12.37 -14.74
N LEU A 127 -13.13 -11.47 -14.68
CA LEU A 127 -12.27 -11.30 -13.52
C LEU A 127 -12.03 -9.81 -13.23
N VAL A 128 -12.17 -9.42 -11.97
CA VAL A 128 -11.81 -8.10 -11.47
C VAL A 128 -10.78 -8.25 -10.35
N ILE A 129 -9.64 -7.57 -10.49
CA ILE A 129 -8.64 -7.46 -9.43
C ILE A 129 -8.76 -6.06 -8.80
N ILE A 130 -8.77 -6.00 -7.47
CA ILE A 130 -8.85 -4.73 -6.72
C ILE A 130 -7.60 -4.62 -5.86
N ASP A 131 -6.66 -3.77 -6.27
CA ASP A 131 -5.46 -3.51 -5.47
C ASP A 131 -5.76 -2.51 -4.34
N GLU A 132 -5.15 -2.73 -3.17
CA GLU A 132 -5.40 -2.01 -1.92
C GLU A 132 -6.90 -2.02 -1.55
N ALA A 133 -7.48 -3.22 -1.55
CA ALA A 133 -8.91 -3.47 -1.38
C ALA A 133 -9.51 -2.90 -0.08
N HIS A 134 -8.70 -2.65 0.94
CA HIS A 134 -9.13 -2.06 2.21
C HIS A 134 -9.72 -0.63 2.09
N TYR A 135 -9.49 0.08 0.97
CA TYR A 135 -10.10 1.41 0.76
C TYR A 135 -11.60 1.38 0.55
N ASN A 136 -12.18 0.23 0.15
CA ASN A 136 -13.63 0.03 -0.09
C ASN A 136 -14.33 1.01 -1.05
N SER A 137 -13.60 1.87 -1.76
CA SER A 137 -14.17 2.86 -2.69
C SER A 137 -14.71 2.25 -3.98
N PHE A 138 -14.43 0.96 -4.20
CA PHE A 138 -14.83 0.23 -5.40
C PHE A 138 -16.28 -0.29 -5.36
N THR A 139 -16.96 -0.28 -4.20
CA THR A 139 -18.31 -0.86 -4.03
C THR A 139 -19.31 -0.33 -5.05
N LYS A 140 -19.19 0.95 -5.44
CA LYS A 140 -20.02 1.55 -6.50
C LYS A 140 -19.87 0.91 -7.88
N LEU A 141 -18.77 0.18 -8.12
CA LEU A 141 -18.50 -0.53 -9.37
C LEU A 141 -19.06 -1.95 -9.38
N LEU A 142 -19.38 -2.55 -8.22
CA LEU A 142 -19.84 -3.95 -8.12
C LEU A 142 -21.04 -4.23 -9.00
N LYS A 143 -21.97 -3.28 -9.14
CA LYS A 143 -23.16 -3.39 -10.01
C LYS A 143 -22.83 -3.66 -11.49
N PHE A 144 -21.65 -3.26 -11.96
CA PHE A 144 -21.20 -3.49 -13.34
C PHE A 144 -20.48 -4.84 -13.50
N PHE A 145 -20.17 -5.53 -12.40
CA PHE A 145 -19.39 -6.76 -12.36
C PHE A 145 -20.12 -7.90 -11.66
N SER A 146 -21.46 -7.86 -11.65
CA SER A 146 -22.32 -8.82 -10.92
C SER A 146 -22.15 -10.29 -11.34
N THR A 147 -21.48 -10.56 -12.45
CA THR A 147 -21.20 -11.92 -12.97
C THR A 147 -19.69 -12.18 -13.06
N SER A 148 -18.88 -11.35 -12.44
CA SER A 148 -17.43 -11.45 -12.49
C SER A 148 -16.88 -11.96 -11.16
N PHE A 149 -15.87 -12.82 -11.21
CA PHE A 149 -15.09 -13.19 -10.03
C PHE A 149 -14.26 -11.99 -9.60
N ILE A 150 -14.31 -11.63 -8.31
CA ILE A 150 -13.59 -10.47 -7.78
C ILE A 150 -12.49 -10.96 -6.83
N ILE A 151 -11.27 -10.48 -7.04
CA ILE A 151 -10.16 -10.67 -6.10
C ILE A 151 -9.74 -9.32 -5.55
N GLY A 152 -10.03 -9.07 -4.28
CA GLY A 152 -9.43 -7.97 -3.54
C GLY A 152 -8.05 -8.36 -3.02
N VAL A 153 -7.07 -7.48 -3.18
CA VAL A 153 -5.71 -7.72 -2.69
C VAL A 153 -5.33 -6.61 -1.70
N THR A 154 -4.86 -6.99 -0.51
CA THR A 154 -4.51 -6.02 0.53
C THR A 154 -3.38 -6.53 1.43
N ALA A 155 -2.68 -5.61 2.09
CA ALA A 155 -1.73 -5.96 3.15
C ALA A 155 -2.45 -6.20 4.49
N THR A 156 -3.57 -5.54 4.69
CA THR A 156 -4.35 -5.58 5.93
C THR A 156 -5.84 -5.75 5.57
N PRO A 157 -6.46 -6.90 5.86
CA PRO A 157 -7.86 -7.16 5.57
C PRO A 157 -8.78 -6.47 6.59
N LEU A 158 -8.59 -5.17 6.76
CA LEU A 158 -9.33 -4.30 7.65
C LEU A 158 -9.76 -3.07 6.86
N SER A 159 -11.06 -2.83 6.77
CA SER A 159 -11.61 -1.70 6.03
C SER A 159 -11.11 -0.35 6.58
N SER A 160 -10.82 0.58 5.68
CA SER A 160 -10.55 1.98 6.05
C SER A 160 -11.79 2.71 6.58
N ASN A 161 -12.98 2.17 6.33
CA ASN A 161 -14.26 2.63 6.89
C ASN A 161 -14.83 1.54 7.79
N ILE A 162 -14.85 1.81 9.11
CA ILE A 162 -15.32 0.87 10.12
C ILE A 162 -16.79 0.44 9.94
N ASN A 163 -17.61 1.32 9.35
CA ASN A 163 -19.02 1.03 9.09
C ASN A 163 -19.26 0.16 7.86
N LEU A 164 -18.20 -0.21 7.14
CA LEU A 164 -18.22 -1.08 5.97
C LEU A 164 -17.17 -2.18 6.16
N PRO A 165 -17.44 -3.21 6.96
CA PRO A 165 -16.51 -4.31 7.18
C PRO A 165 -16.19 -5.02 5.86
N MET A 166 -15.02 -5.63 5.77
CA MET A 166 -14.58 -6.31 4.53
C MET A 166 -15.50 -7.51 4.20
N THR A 167 -16.12 -8.11 5.22
CA THR A 167 -17.10 -9.20 5.06
C THR A 167 -18.39 -8.80 4.32
N ASP A 168 -18.69 -7.51 4.20
CA ASP A 168 -19.84 -7.06 3.39
C ASP A 168 -19.56 -7.16 1.89
N ASN A 169 -18.28 -7.24 1.50
CA ASN A 169 -17.85 -7.20 0.10
C ASN A 169 -17.08 -8.44 -0.33
N TYR A 170 -16.66 -9.29 0.60
CA TYR A 170 -15.86 -10.50 0.31
C TYR A 170 -16.39 -11.68 1.07
N ASP A 171 -16.57 -12.79 0.35
CA ASP A 171 -17.11 -14.07 0.86
C ASP A 171 -16.07 -14.85 1.66
N ASP A 172 -14.79 -14.76 1.27
CA ASP A 172 -13.69 -15.51 1.90
C ASP A 172 -12.40 -14.71 1.92
N LEU A 173 -11.47 -15.12 2.80
CA LEU A 173 -10.13 -14.57 2.95
C LEU A 173 -9.08 -15.67 2.82
N ILE A 174 -8.19 -15.53 1.84
CA ILE A 174 -6.94 -16.29 1.80
C ILE A 174 -5.85 -15.44 2.43
N VAL A 175 -5.22 -15.96 3.47
CA VAL A 175 -4.05 -15.36 4.12
C VAL A 175 -2.79 -15.94 3.48
N GLY A 176 -1.94 -15.06 2.98
CA GLY A 176 -0.62 -15.41 2.44
C GLY A 176 0.45 -15.52 3.54
N GLU A 177 1.72 -15.57 3.12
CA GLU A 177 2.85 -15.69 4.06
C GLU A 177 2.89 -14.53 5.06
N SER A 178 3.18 -14.86 6.32
CA SER A 178 3.35 -13.85 7.37
C SER A 178 4.63 -13.04 7.18
N ILE A 179 4.70 -11.88 7.83
CA ILE A 179 5.92 -11.05 7.81
C ILE A 179 7.10 -11.81 8.40
N SER A 180 6.88 -12.56 9.49
CA SER A 180 7.90 -13.38 10.15
C SER A 180 8.50 -14.42 9.21
N GLU A 181 7.65 -15.16 8.47
CA GLU A 181 8.11 -16.14 7.47
C GLU A 181 8.82 -15.48 6.28
N LEU A 182 8.30 -14.33 5.77
CA LEU A 182 8.96 -13.60 4.70
C LEU A 182 10.36 -13.08 5.10
N ILE A 183 10.55 -12.66 6.36
CA ILE A 183 11.86 -12.26 6.89
C ILE A 183 12.78 -13.49 7.03
N LYS A 184 12.29 -14.57 7.63
CA LYS A 184 13.03 -15.82 7.83
C LYS A 184 13.53 -16.39 6.50
N ASN A 185 12.71 -16.34 5.46
CA ASN A 185 13.02 -16.82 4.12
C ASN A 185 13.76 -15.78 3.25
N LYS A 186 14.19 -14.65 3.82
CA LYS A 186 14.95 -13.59 3.14
C LYS A 186 14.22 -12.98 1.92
N PHE A 187 12.92 -12.78 2.05
CA PHE A 187 12.12 -12.01 1.09
C PHE A 187 11.89 -10.58 1.56
N LEU A 188 11.91 -10.36 2.89
CA LEU A 188 11.82 -9.03 3.49
C LEU A 188 13.02 -8.78 4.42
N ALA A 189 13.42 -7.51 4.54
CA ALA A 189 14.37 -7.04 5.53
C ALA A 189 13.70 -6.96 6.92
N LYS A 190 14.46 -7.25 7.97
CA LYS A 190 13.98 -7.18 9.37
C LYS A 190 13.97 -5.74 9.86
N ALA A 191 12.87 -5.32 10.49
CA ALA A 191 12.78 -4.04 11.19
C ALA A 191 13.50 -4.10 12.55
N ASN A 192 14.38 -3.12 12.82
CA ASN A 192 14.91 -2.83 14.15
C ASN A 192 14.11 -1.65 14.70
N LEU A 193 13.18 -1.91 15.62
CA LEU A 193 12.26 -0.90 16.14
C LEU A 193 12.83 -0.23 17.39
N TYR A 194 12.76 1.09 17.43
CA TYR A 194 13.10 1.95 18.55
C TYR A 194 11.92 2.85 18.89
N THR A 195 11.47 2.81 20.12
CA THR A 195 10.37 3.65 20.62
C THR A 195 10.93 4.78 21.48
N TYR A 196 10.35 5.95 21.32
CA TYR A 196 10.66 7.11 22.16
C TYR A 196 9.41 7.51 22.94
N ASN A 197 9.57 7.70 24.25
CA ASN A 197 8.44 8.09 25.09
C ASN A 197 7.91 9.47 24.68
N VAL A 198 6.64 9.50 24.27
CA VAL A 198 5.91 10.70 23.82
C VAL A 198 4.58 10.76 24.57
N GLY A 199 4.32 11.90 25.24
CA GLY A 199 3.01 12.16 25.83
C GLY A 199 1.96 12.41 24.77
N LEU A 200 0.97 11.54 24.66
CA LEU A 200 -0.10 11.63 23.65
C LEU A 200 -1.41 12.23 24.18
N THR A 201 -1.44 12.72 25.43
CA THR A 201 -2.66 13.20 26.10
C THR A 201 -3.32 14.41 25.45
N SER A 202 -2.55 15.19 24.68
CA SER A 202 -3.07 16.34 23.92
C SER A 202 -3.71 15.96 22.58
N LEU A 203 -3.58 14.71 22.14
CA LEU A 203 -4.14 14.27 20.87
C LEU A 203 -5.64 14.06 20.95
N ILE A 204 -6.35 14.57 19.96
CA ILE A 204 -7.80 14.49 19.84
C ILE A 204 -8.16 13.55 18.68
N VAL A 205 -9.04 12.58 18.93
CA VAL A 205 -9.56 11.68 17.89
C VAL A 205 -10.64 12.41 17.09
N GLY A 206 -10.50 12.39 15.77
CA GLY A 206 -11.46 12.97 14.84
C GLY A 206 -12.58 11.99 14.44
N ALA A 207 -13.55 12.50 13.67
CA ALA A 207 -14.70 11.72 13.19
C ALA A 207 -14.32 10.52 12.30
N ASN A 208 -13.11 10.53 11.71
CA ASN A 208 -12.58 9.43 10.90
C ASN A 208 -11.91 8.32 11.74
N GLY A 209 -11.98 8.41 13.07
CA GLY A 209 -11.40 7.42 13.99
C GLY A 209 -9.88 7.51 14.21
N ASP A 210 -9.16 8.41 13.53
CA ASP A 210 -7.74 8.69 13.76
C ASP A 210 -7.54 10.07 14.41
N TYR A 211 -6.33 10.40 14.84
CA TYR A 211 -6.01 11.69 15.45
C TYR A 211 -6.15 12.85 14.47
N THR A 212 -6.71 13.97 14.95
CA THR A 212 -6.87 15.17 14.13
C THR A 212 -5.52 15.77 13.72
N VAL A 213 -5.48 16.36 12.52
CA VAL A 213 -4.27 17.05 12.05
C VAL A 213 -3.88 18.17 13.00
N LYS A 214 -4.86 18.96 13.49
CA LYS A 214 -4.62 20.10 14.38
C LYS A 214 -3.93 19.68 15.69
N SER A 215 -4.48 18.73 16.43
CA SER A 215 -3.87 18.27 17.70
C SER A 215 -2.50 17.61 17.47
N SER A 216 -2.32 16.91 16.35
CA SER A 216 -1.03 16.35 15.97
C SER A 216 0.00 17.45 15.63
N GLU A 217 -0.38 18.48 14.92
CA GLU A 217 0.51 19.63 14.63
C GLU A 217 0.97 20.29 15.94
N GLU A 218 0.05 20.61 16.84
CA GLU A 218 0.36 21.21 18.14
C GLU A 218 1.39 20.39 18.93
N LEU A 219 1.29 19.04 18.89
CA LEU A 219 2.23 18.15 19.56
C LEU A 219 3.57 18.07 18.82
N TYR A 220 3.55 17.70 17.53
CA TYR A 220 4.76 17.32 16.79
C TYR A 220 5.57 18.50 16.24
N THR A 221 5.09 19.74 16.39
CA THR A 221 5.83 20.96 16.01
C THR A 221 6.40 21.71 17.20
N ASN A 222 6.16 21.26 18.44
CA ASN A 222 6.80 21.86 19.59
C ASN A 222 8.30 21.55 19.63
N ASN A 223 9.07 22.42 20.29
CA ASN A 223 10.53 22.34 20.31
C ASN A 223 11.05 21.01 20.89
N ASP A 224 10.39 20.47 21.93
CA ASP A 224 10.82 19.22 22.56
C ASP A 224 10.67 18.04 21.60
N MET A 225 9.57 17.97 20.86
CA MET A 225 9.33 16.91 19.88
C MET A 225 10.27 17.03 18.67
N LEU A 226 10.53 18.27 18.17
CA LEU A 226 11.46 18.47 17.07
C LEU A 226 12.90 18.11 17.48
N SER A 227 13.31 18.50 18.69
CA SER A 227 14.62 18.12 19.25
C SER A 227 14.74 16.60 19.42
N LYS A 228 13.69 15.94 19.93
CA LYS A 228 13.64 14.49 20.10
C LYS A 228 13.71 13.77 18.74
N LEU A 229 12.99 14.27 17.72
CA LEU A 229 13.02 13.72 16.36
C LEU A 229 14.43 13.82 15.76
N LEU A 230 15.08 14.98 15.91
CA LEU A 230 16.44 15.21 15.42
C LEU A 230 17.46 14.31 16.11
N LEU A 231 17.41 14.25 17.44
CA LEU A 231 18.26 13.37 18.24
C LEU A 231 18.10 11.90 17.81
N ALA A 232 16.87 11.44 17.67
CA ALA A 232 16.58 10.06 17.24
C ALA A 232 17.15 9.76 15.85
N TYR A 233 17.12 10.73 14.93
CA TYR A 233 17.77 10.62 13.63
C TYR A 233 19.29 10.51 13.75
N GLU A 234 19.93 11.38 14.52
CA GLU A 234 21.38 11.39 14.73
C GLU A 234 21.89 10.10 15.37
N GLU A 235 21.14 9.56 16.34
CA GLU A 235 21.50 8.32 17.04
C GLU A 235 21.36 7.06 16.17
N ARG A 236 20.36 7.00 15.29
CA ARG A 236 19.93 5.74 14.66
C ARG A 236 19.97 5.74 13.14
N CYS A 237 19.77 6.91 12.52
CA CYS A 237 19.54 7.02 11.09
C CYS A 237 20.59 7.87 10.35
N LEU A 238 21.59 8.37 11.04
CA LEU A 238 22.63 9.23 10.46
C LEU A 238 23.25 8.58 9.20
N ASN A 239 23.33 9.33 8.11
CA ASN A 239 23.85 8.88 6.81
C ASN A 239 23.05 7.71 6.18
N LYS A 240 21.84 7.46 6.62
CA LYS A 240 20.93 6.46 6.02
C LYS A 240 19.83 7.15 5.21
N LYS A 241 19.47 6.58 4.07
CA LYS A 241 18.30 7.03 3.31
C LYS A 241 17.05 6.85 4.17
N THR A 242 16.38 7.97 4.48
CA THR A 242 15.35 8.05 5.52
C THR A 242 14.03 8.59 4.97
N LEU A 243 12.92 7.95 5.34
CA LEU A 243 11.57 8.50 5.19
C LEU A 243 11.04 8.95 6.54
N ILE A 244 10.50 10.18 6.61
CA ILE A 244 9.82 10.71 7.80
C ILE A 244 8.34 10.89 7.47
N PHE A 245 7.46 10.20 8.21
CA PHE A 245 6.01 10.27 8.05
C PHE A 245 5.40 11.18 9.12
N ASN A 246 4.63 12.18 8.68
CA ASN A 246 3.94 13.13 9.55
C ASN A 246 2.42 13.06 9.36
N ASN A 247 1.65 13.61 10.30
CA ASN A 247 0.19 13.66 10.19
C ASN A 247 -0.33 14.86 9.37
N GLY A 248 0.42 15.97 9.30
CA GLY A 248 0.03 17.18 8.60
C GLY A 248 1.11 17.75 7.70
N ILE A 249 0.70 18.53 6.69
CA ILE A 249 1.62 19.21 5.76
C ILE A 249 2.48 20.22 6.51
N ASN A 250 1.87 21.01 7.40
CA ASN A 250 2.57 22.00 8.20
C ASN A 250 3.64 21.35 9.09
N THR A 251 3.30 20.25 9.79
CA THR A 251 4.29 19.47 10.55
C THR A 251 5.46 19.04 9.67
N SER A 252 5.18 18.52 8.48
CA SER A 252 6.21 18.06 7.56
C SER A 252 7.12 19.19 7.05
N LEU A 253 6.58 20.40 6.83
CA LEU A 253 7.35 21.58 6.45
C LEU A 253 8.24 22.07 7.60
N ILE A 254 7.74 22.07 8.83
CA ILE A 254 8.53 22.46 10.02
C ILE A 254 9.66 21.46 10.27
N VAL A 255 9.39 20.16 10.11
CA VAL A 255 10.42 19.10 10.15
C VAL A 255 11.48 19.32 9.06
N TYR A 256 11.06 19.64 7.83
CA TYR A 256 11.98 20.00 6.74
C TYR A 256 12.89 21.16 7.13
N ASP A 257 12.33 22.26 7.64
CA ASP A 257 13.10 23.43 8.03
C ASP A 257 14.06 23.13 9.18
N THR A 258 13.64 22.34 10.16
CA THR A 258 14.46 21.93 11.31
C THR A 258 15.68 21.13 10.86
N PHE A 259 15.50 20.11 10.04
CA PHE A 259 16.59 19.28 9.55
C PHE A 259 17.50 20.02 8.57
N LYS A 260 16.94 20.90 7.74
CA LYS A 260 17.71 21.75 6.84
C LYS A 260 18.61 22.73 7.59
N LYS A 261 18.10 23.36 8.67
CA LYS A 261 18.89 24.23 9.56
C LYS A 261 20.01 23.46 10.27
N ALA A 262 19.80 22.19 10.59
CA ALA A 262 20.81 21.30 11.15
C ALA A 262 21.84 20.79 10.10
N GLY A 263 21.71 21.18 8.82
CA GLY A 263 22.65 20.85 7.75
C GLY A 263 22.38 19.54 7.03
N PHE A 264 21.25 18.87 7.27
CA PHE A 264 20.92 17.60 6.63
C PHE A 264 20.34 17.75 5.22
N ASN A 265 20.58 16.75 4.39
CA ASN A 265 20.12 16.69 3.00
C ASN A 265 18.66 16.20 2.95
N ILE A 266 17.72 17.11 3.09
CA ILE A 266 16.30 16.84 3.23
C ILE A 266 15.46 17.53 2.14
N ARG A 267 14.39 16.87 1.69
CA ARG A 267 13.29 17.47 0.91
C ARG A 267 11.95 17.12 1.51
N HIS A 268 10.96 17.95 1.20
CA HIS A 268 9.56 17.73 1.53
C HIS A 268 8.76 17.33 0.28
N LEU A 269 7.76 16.45 0.46
CA LEU A 269 6.82 16.07 -0.59
C LEU A 269 5.43 15.81 -0.02
N ASP A 270 4.42 16.50 -0.58
CA ASP A 270 3.01 16.30 -0.27
C ASP A 270 2.14 16.22 -1.54
N ASN A 271 0.82 16.19 -1.37
CA ASN A 271 -0.15 16.07 -2.46
C ASN A 271 -0.36 17.37 -3.25
N THR A 272 0.16 18.51 -2.80
CA THR A 272 0.08 19.81 -3.51
C THR A 272 1.19 19.96 -4.55
N ALA A 273 2.24 19.12 -4.47
CA ALA A 273 3.36 19.15 -5.40
C ALA A 273 2.91 18.86 -6.84
N THR A 274 3.37 19.69 -7.78
CA THR A 274 3.16 19.45 -9.21
C THR A 274 3.81 18.15 -9.66
N LYS A 275 3.35 17.58 -10.79
CA LYS A 275 3.94 16.36 -11.36
C LYS A 275 5.46 16.49 -11.58
N LYS A 276 5.93 17.67 -12.01
CA LYS A 276 7.35 17.95 -12.21
C LYS A 276 8.13 17.94 -10.89
N GLN A 277 7.65 18.68 -9.89
CA GLN A 277 8.28 18.73 -8.56
C GLN A 277 8.33 17.35 -7.92
N ARG A 278 7.22 16.57 -8.01
CA ARG A 278 7.16 15.20 -7.53
C ARG A 278 8.20 14.32 -8.20
N PHE A 279 8.28 14.35 -9.52
CA PHE A 279 9.26 13.57 -10.29
C PHE A 279 10.70 13.93 -9.91
N GLU A 280 11.03 15.23 -9.84
CA GLU A 280 12.36 15.71 -9.47
C GLU A 280 12.75 15.33 -8.04
N THR A 281 11.79 15.42 -7.09
CA THR A 281 12.03 15.06 -5.70
C THR A 281 12.26 13.57 -5.53
N LEU A 282 11.43 12.73 -6.18
CA LEU A 282 11.57 11.27 -6.11
C LEU A 282 12.84 10.79 -6.82
N ARG A 283 13.22 11.40 -7.95
CA ARG A 283 14.49 11.11 -8.63
C ARG A 283 15.68 11.45 -7.73
N TRP A 284 15.68 12.66 -7.15
CA TRP A 284 16.73 13.05 -6.21
C TRP A 284 16.82 12.09 -5.03
N PHE A 285 15.68 11.73 -4.43
CA PHE A 285 15.65 10.79 -3.31
C PHE A 285 16.25 9.44 -3.69
N LYS A 286 15.95 8.94 -4.89
CA LYS A 286 16.51 7.70 -5.40
C LYS A 286 18.04 7.77 -5.60
N GLU A 287 18.53 8.88 -6.17
CA GLU A 287 19.94 9.05 -6.55
C GLU A 287 20.86 9.43 -5.38
N THR A 288 20.30 9.96 -4.28
CA THR A 288 21.07 10.46 -3.13
C THR A 288 21.09 9.42 -2.00
N PRO A 289 22.27 8.90 -1.60
CA PRO A 289 22.38 7.79 -0.64
C PRO A 289 21.89 8.11 0.77
N ASP A 290 22.11 9.34 1.25
CA ASP A 290 21.77 9.84 2.59
C ASP A 290 20.55 10.76 2.60
N ALA A 291 19.77 10.74 1.52
CA ALA A 291 18.60 11.61 1.39
C ALA A 291 17.56 11.35 2.49
N ILE A 292 17.03 12.44 3.01
CA ILE A 292 15.88 12.43 3.90
C ILE A 292 14.67 12.97 3.14
N LEU A 293 13.58 12.22 3.11
CA LEU A 293 12.33 12.67 2.51
C LEU A 293 11.25 12.73 3.58
N THR A 294 10.80 13.93 3.92
CA THR A 294 9.68 14.14 4.84
C THR A 294 8.38 14.29 4.07
N SER A 295 7.33 13.63 4.54
CA SER A 295 6.06 13.55 3.81
C SER A 295 4.87 13.34 4.75
N VAL A 296 3.67 13.51 4.19
CA VAL A 296 2.41 13.08 4.78
C VAL A 296 2.01 11.74 4.15
N SER A 297 0.79 11.49 3.83
CA SER A 297 0.28 10.18 3.35
C SER A 297 0.69 9.78 1.93
N ILE A 298 1.38 10.64 1.16
CA ILE A 298 1.60 10.41 -0.28
C ILE A 298 2.57 9.24 -0.59
N LEU A 299 3.45 8.92 0.35
CA LEU A 299 4.45 7.86 0.20
C LEU A 299 4.02 6.53 0.84
N THR A 300 2.87 6.47 1.50
CA THR A 300 2.37 5.24 2.14
C THR A 300 1.88 4.21 1.13
N THR A 301 1.45 4.64 -0.06
CA THR A 301 0.99 3.75 -1.15
C THR A 301 1.66 4.13 -2.47
N GLY A 302 2.00 3.13 -3.29
CA GLY A 302 2.52 3.34 -4.66
C GLY A 302 3.95 3.85 -4.77
N PHE A 303 4.66 4.04 -3.65
CA PHE A 303 6.07 4.41 -3.64
C PHE A 303 6.94 3.18 -3.37
N ASP A 304 7.86 2.88 -4.27
CA ASP A 304 8.79 1.75 -4.14
C ASP A 304 10.23 2.23 -4.32
N GLU A 305 10.95 2.35 -3.20
CA GLU A 305 12.37 2.69 -3.15
C GLU A 305 13.09 1.70 -2.22
N PRO A 306 13.69 0.65 -2.79
CA PRO A 306 14.29 -0.43 -2.00
C PRO A 306 15.44 -0.01 -1.11
N THR A 307 16.10 1.12 -1.43
CA THR A 307 17.30 1.58 -0.71
C THR A 307 17.00 2.33 0.58
N VAL A 308 15.73 2.52 0.95
CA VAL A 308 15.32 3.13 2.23
C VAL A 308 15.81 2.27 3.39
N LYS A 309 16.62 2.85 4.29
CA LYS A 309 17.23 2.18 5.44
C LYS A 309 16.69 2.63 6.79
N CYS A 310 15.92 3.73 6.81
CA CYS A 310 15.32 4.25 8.03
C CYS A 310 13.90 4.75 7.75
N ILE A 311 12.96 4.39 8.62
CA ILE A 311 11.59 4.88 8.68
C ILE A 311 11.41 5.60 10.00
N MET A 312 11.06 6.88 9.97
CA MET A 312 10.71 7.64 11.15
C MET A 312 9.21 7.94 11.15
N ILE A 313 8.50 7.44 12.14
CA ILE A 313 7.05 7.64 12.31
C ILE A 313 6.86 8.80 13.29
N ASN A 314 6.87 10.02 12.75
CA ASN A 314 6.65 11.26 13.51
C ASN A 314 5.15 11.58 13.58
N ARG A 315 4.38 10.56 13.97
CA ARG A 315 2.93 10.64 14.18
C ARG A 315 2.40 9.50 15.01
N ALA A 316 1.41 9.77 15.83
CA ALA A 316 0.55 8.73 16.35
C ALA A 316 -0.56 8.43 15.33
N THR A 317 -1.04 7.18 15.29
CA THR A 317 -2.20 6.78 14.49
C THR A 317 -3.00 5.69 15.21
N LYS A 318 -4.30 5.63 14.93
CA LYS A 318 -5.18 4.52 15.31
C LYS A 318 -5.42 3.54 14.16
N SER A 319 -4.77 3.75 13.01
CA SER A 319 -4.88 2.91 11.82
C SER A 319 -3.75 1.88 11.75
N LEU A 320 -4.08 0.61 12.00
CA LEU A 320 -3.18 -0.52 11.80
C LEU A 320 -2.64 -0.55 10.35
N THR A 321 -3.52 -0.35 9.39
CA THR A 321 -3.18 -0.33 7.97
C THR A 321 -2.10 0.70 7.66
N LEU A 322 -2.27 1.92 8.18
CA LEU A 322 -1.30 2.99 7.96
C LEU A 322 0.05 2.68 8.64
N TYR A 323 0.03 2.15 9.86
CA TYR A 323 1.24 1.74 10.57
C TYR A 323 2.04 0.69 9.76
N TYR A 324 1.35 -0.36 9.28
CA TYR A 324 1.97 -1.41 8.48
C TYR A 324 2.47 -0.91 7.13
N GLN A 325 1.74 -0.01 6.48
CA GLN A 325 2.16 0.60 5.22
C GLN A 325 3.41 1.46 5.38
N MET A 326 3.52 2.27 6.45
CA MET A 326 4.68 3.11 6.71
C MET A 326 5.95 2.25 6.93
N ILE A 327 5.89 1.26 7.82
CA ILE A 327 7.04 0.38 8.10
C ILE A 327 7.40 -0.44 6.86
N GLY A 328 6.40 -0.93 6.13
CA GLY A 328 6.59 -1.70 4.91
C GLY A 328 7.39 -0.97 3.81
N ARG A 329 7.53 0.37 3.87
CA ARG A 329 8.39 1.12 2.93
C ARG A 329 9.88 0.86 3.15
N GLY A 330 10.29 0.43 4.33
CA GLY A 330 11.67 0.02 4.64
C GLY A 330 11.95 -1.46 4.39
N SER A 331 10.95 -2.29 4.21
CA SER A 331 11.08 -3.76 4.27
C SER A 331 11.71 -4.43 3.05
N ARG A 332 11.99 -3.71 1.96
CA ARG A 332 12.62 -4.31 0.78
C ARG A 332 14.00 -4.86 1.09
N LEU A 333 14.23 -6.14 0.78
CA LEU A 333 15.54 -6.78 0.91
C LEU A 333 16.44 -6.36 -0.25
N LEU A 334 17.70 -6.07 0.04
CA LEU A 334 18.77 -5.89 -0.95
C LEU A 334 20.00 -6.66 -0.51
N LYS A 335 20.92 -6.92 -1.44
CA LYS A 335 22.19 -7.61 -1.14
C LYS A 335 22.95 -6.99 0.05
N ASN A 336 22.84 -5.67 0.24
CA ASN A 336 23.53 -4.91 1.29
C ASN A 336 22.56 -4.34 2.33
N LYS A 337 21.32 -4.89 2.43
CA LYS A 337 20.30 -4.43 3.35
C LYS A 337 19.37 -5.59 3.71
N ASP A 338 19.68 -6.24 4.82
CA ASP A 338 18.88 -7.29 5.45
C ASP A 338 18.08 -6.78 6.65
N THR A 339 18.41 -5.58 7.14
CA THR A 339 17.70 -4.87 8.21
C THR A 339 17.44 -3.41 7.81
N PHE A 340 16.52 -2.77 8.53
CA PHE A 340 16.27 -1.33 8.48
C PHE A 340 15.79 -0.82 9.83
N GLU A 341 16.03 0.48 10.09
CA GLU A 341 15.64 1.10 11.35
C GLU A 341 14.22 1.64 11.26
N VAL A 342 13.45 1.47 12.35
CA VAL A 342 12.13 2.07 12.54
C VAL A 342 12.15 2.87 13.83
N ILE A 343 11.90 4.17 13.74
CA ILE A 343 11.83 5.10 14.85
C ILE A 343 10.36 5.45 15.07
N ASP A 344 9.78 5.02 16.17
CA ASP A 344 8.39 5.32 16.52
C ASP A 344 8.31 6.42 17.57
N LEU A 345 7.84 7.59 17.15
CA LEU A 345 7.55 8.74 18.00
C LEU A 345 6.04 8.93 18.21
N GLY A 346 5.24 7.90 17.94
CA GLY A 346 3.78 7.95 18.06
C GLY A 346 3.20 6.94 19.04
N ASN A 347 4.05 6.21 19.80
CA ASN A 347 3.63 5.09 20.66
C ASN A 347 2.79 4.04 19.89
N ASN A 348 3.00 3.94 18.57
CA ASN A 348 2.25 3.02 17.71
C ASN A 348 2.57 1.56 18.02
N PHE A 349 3.82 1.29 18.38
CA PHE A 349 4.25 -0.05 18.82
C PHE A 349 3.46 -0.54 20.04
N TYR A 350 3.24 0.33 21.02
CA TYR A 350 2.47 -0.06 22.23
C TYR A 350 1.01 -0.35 21.91
N ARG A 351 0.48 0.24 20.83
CA ARG A 351 -0.89 0.00 20.37
C ARG A 351 -1.02 -1.23 19.48
N PHE A 352 -0.10 -1.41 18.53
CA PHE A 352 -0.23 -2.41 17.46
C PHE A 352 0.71 -3.60 17.61
N GLY A 353 1.68 -3.53 18.51
CA GLY A 353 2.71 -4.55 18.67
C GLY A 353 3.84 -4.43 17.64
N ASP A 354 4.71 -5.43 17.64
CA ASP A 354 5.80 -5.54 16.67
C ASP A 354 5.26 -5.79 15.25
N TRP A 355 5.78 -5.06 14.27
CA TRP A 355 5.39 -5.20 12.87
C TRP A 355 5.65 -6.61 12.32
N GLY A 356 6.66 -7.31 12.83
CA GLY A 356 7.00 -8.68 12.45
C GLY A 356 6.19 -9.77 13.17
N SER A 357 5.33 -9.41 14.13
CA SER A 357 4.51 -10.39 14.85
C SER A 357 3.42 -10.97 13.97
N ASP A 358 3.10 -12.24 14.18
CA ASP A 358 2.01 -12.90 13.52
C ASP A 358 0.66 -12.34 14.01
N ILE A 359 -0.22 -12.05 13.06
CA ILE A 359 -1.57 -11.56 13.31
C ILE A 359 -2.58 -12.57 12.79
N ASP A 360 -3.60 -12.87 13.58
CA ASP A 360 -4.75 -13.65 13.13
C ASP A 360 -5.68 -12.78 12.25
N TRP A 361 -5.32 -12.71 10.96
CA TRP A 361 -6.07 -11.95 9.97
C TRP A 361 -7.48 -12.49 9.75
N HIS A 362 -7.73 -13.79 9.93
CA HIS A 362 -9.08 -14.36 9.84
C HIS A 362 -9.98 -13.84 10.96
N LYS A 363 -9.43 -13.72 12.19
CA LYS A 363 -10.17 -13.16 13.33
C LYS A 363 -10.50 -11.69 13.09
N ILE A 364 -9.54 -10.89 12.60
CA ILE A 364 -9.75 -9.46 12.30
C ILE A 364 -10.77 -9.31 11.17
N PHE A 365 -10.67 -10.09 10.10
CA PHE A 365 -11.59 -10.06 8.98
C PHE A 365 -13.04 -10.34 9.41
N ARG A 366 -13.25 -11.37 10.25
CA ARG A 366 -14.58 -11.77 10.73
C ARG A 366 -15.15 -10.84 11.79
N ASN A 367 -14.29 -10.28 12.66
CA ASN A 367 -14.70 -9.49 13.82
C ASN A 367 -13.85 -8.22 13.98
N PRO A 368 -13.90 -7.28 13.02
CA PRO A 368 -13.04 -6.10 13.03
C PRO A 368 -13.27 -5.21 14.26
N MET A 369 -14.51 -5.13 14.78
CA MET A 369 -14.84 -4.30 15.94
C MET A 369 -14.13 -4.78 17.20
N ASN A 370 -14.10 -6.09 17.46
CA ASN A 370 -13.42 -6.65 18.64
C ASN A 370 -11.92 -6.34 18.62
N TYR A 371 -11.30 -6.31 17.42
CA TYR A 371 -9.91 -5.91 17.30
C TYR A 371 -9.74 -4.41 17.57
N LEU A 372 -10.59 -3.57 17.00
CA LEU A 372 -10.51 -2.12 17.18
C LEU A 372 -10.73 -1.72 18.65
N ASP A 373 -11.65 -2.35 19.35
CA ASP A 373 -11.88 -2.14 20.78
C ASP A 373 -10.64 -2.52 21.60
N SER A 374 -9.96 -3.62 21.25
CA SER A 374 -8.77 -4.08 21.96
C SER A 374 -7.56 -3.15 21.83
N ILE A 375 -7.47 -2.34 20.77
CA ILE A 375 -6.39 -1.36 20.55
C ILE A 375 -6.77 0.06 21.00
N GLN A 376 -8.01 0.27 21.46
CA GLN A 376 -8.48 1.56 21.98
C GLN A 376 -8.35 1.65 23.50
N SER A 377 -8.37 0.51 24.19
CA SER A 377 -8.12 0.37 25.64
C SER A 377 -6.62 0.55 25.95
#